data_6b733224bc6f1a9ebf1a6a6b10ee6df1
#
_entry.id   6b733224bc6f1a9ebf1a6a6b10ee6df1
#
_cell.length_a   1.000
_cell.length_b   1.000
_cell.length_c   1.000
_cell.angle_alpha   90.00
_cell.angle_beta   90.00
_cell.angle_gamma   90.00
#
_symmetry.space_group_name_H-M   'P 1'
#
loop_
_entity.id
_entity.type
_entity.pdbx_description
1 polymer ?
#
loop_
_entity_poly.entity_id
_entity_poly.type
_entity_poly.pdbx_seq_one_letter_code
_entity_poly.pdbx_strand_id
1 'polypeptide(L)'
;PALVKALSRLVAEGSICKIAKGRYYKPKQTVFGTLKPPVAEVVKDLLERNGKPIGYITGTAAFAQLGLTTQITSAITIGTNKYRRPMKRGEYSVSFLVQPNAITRENIPLLLILDALKLLREIPATSPDDCVRGVARLIAALSEGDLEKLADLAENYQPYVRALLGAILDSLG
;
A
#
# COMPACT_ATOMS: atom_id res chain seq x y z
N PRO A 1 23.31 26.58 -8.12
CA PRO A 1 23.26 26.36 -9.55
C PRO A 1 21.94 26.81 -10.17
N ALA A 2 21.98 27.16 -11.44
CA ALA A 2 20.85 27.75 -12.17
C ALA A 2 19.60 26.82 -12.18
N LEU A 3 19.80 25.50 -12.29
CA LEU A 3 18.68 24.53 -12.31
C LEU A 3 17.89 24.56 -11.00
N VAL A 4 18.58 24.57 -9.86
CA VAL A 4 17.92 24.60 -8.54
C VAL A 4 17.11 25.86 -8.37
N LYS A 5 17.65 27.02 -8.80
CA LYS A 5 16.93 28.29 -8.75
C LYS A 5 15.70 28.28 -9.65
N ALA A 6 15.82 27.73 -10.87
CA ALA A 6 14.71 27.61 -11.81
C ALA A 6 13.59 26.72 -11.23
N LEU A 7 13.93 25.57 -10.66
CA LEU A 7 12.96 24.69 -10.02
C LEU A 7 12.27 25.34 -8.82
N SER A 8 13.03 26.05 -7.98
CA SER A 8 12.47 26.79 -6.84
C SER A 8 11.48 27.88 -7.30
N ARG A 9 11.77 28.56 -8.40
CA ARG A 9 10.87 29.56 -8.98
C ARG A 9 9.58 28.91 -9.47
N LEU A 10 9.67 27.79 -10.20
CA LEU A 10 8.50 27.07 -10.69
C LEU A 10 7.61 26.55 -9.57
N VAL A 11 8.21 26.14 -8.46
CA VAL A 11 7.45 25.73 -7.25
C VAL A 11 6.73 26.96 -6.65
N ALA A 12 7.42 28.08 -6.52
CA ALA A 12 6.82 29.32 -5.98
C ALA A 12 5.68 29.84 -6.85
N GLU A 13 5.77 29.68 -8.16
CA GLU A 13 4.73 30.07 -9.13
C GLU A 13 3.55 29.07 -9.18
N GLY A 14 3.68 27.91 -8.53
CA GLY A 14 2.65 26.87 -8.57
C GLY A 14 2.64 26.02 -9.84
N SER A 15 3.62 26.20 -10.74
CA SER A 15 3.70 25.45 -12.00
C SER A 15 4.06 23.97 -11.78
N ILE A 16 4.82 23.70 -10.73
CA ILE A 16 5.16 22.34 -10.29
C ILE A 16 5.06 22.25 -8.77
N CYS A 17 4.86 21.03 -8.27
CA CYS A 17 4.85 20.74 -6.85
C CYS A 17 6.07 19.89 -6.50
N LYS A 18 6.76 20.24 -5.41
CA LYS A 18 7.85 19.42 -4.89
C LYS A 18 7.27 18.28 -4.07
N ILE A 19 7.58 17.06 -4.44
CA ILE A 19 7.14 15.84 -3.74
C ILE A 19 8.19 15.43 -2.69
N ALA A 20 9.46 15.42 -3.08
CA ALA A 20 10.60 15.03 -2.25
C ALA A 20 11.87 15.69 -2.81
N LYS A 21 13.01 15.48 -2.14
CA LYS A 21 14.30 16.01 -2.63
C LYS A 21 14.56 15.50 -4.05
N GLY A 22 14.71 16.42 -4.98
CA GLY A 22 14.96 16.12 -6.40
C GLY A 22 13.76 15.59 -7.16
N ARG A 23 12.56 15.54 -6.57
CA ARG A 23 11.35 15.04 -7.22
C ARG A 23 10.26 16.09 -7.27
N TYR A 24 9.74 16.28 -8.47
CA TYR A 24 8.71 17.27 -8.75
C TYR A 24 7.58 16.64 -9.56
N TYR A 25 6.40 17.22 -9.45
CA TYR A 25 5.18 16.77 -10.13
C TYR A 25 4.53 17.99 -10.79
N LYS A 26 4.11 17.84 -12.04
CA LYS A 26 3.31 18.85 -12.71
C LYS A 26 1.83 18.59 -12.45
N PRO A 27 1.15 19.39 -11.63
CA PRO A 27 -0.25 19.17 -11.33
C PRO A 27 -1.11 19.35 -12.56
N LYS A 28 -2.13 18.50 -12.70
CA LYS A 28 -3.15 18.65 -13.73
C LYS A 28 -4.15 19.71 -13.28
N GLN A 29 -4.42 20.66 -14.15
CA GLN A 29 -5.48 21.64 -13.95
C GLN A 29 -6.80 21.09 -14.48
N THR A 30 -7.85 21.23 -13.69
CA THR A 30 -9.22 20.84 -14.06
C THR A 30 -10.16 22.00 -13.81
N VAL A 31 -11.39 21.91 -14.31
CA VAL A 31 -12.46 22.88 -14.00
C VAL A 31 -12.78 22.98 -12.51
N PHE A 32 -12.40 21.97 -11.72
CA PHE A 32 -12.60 21.93 -10.27
C PHE A 32 -11.35 22.33 -9.48
N GLY A 33 -10.29 22.78 -10.16
CA GLY A 33 -9.03 23.20 -9.55
C GLY A 33 -7.84 22.31 -9.90
N THR A 34 -6.75 22.47 -9.15
CA THR A 34 -5.51 21.70 -9.33
C THR A 34 -5.63 20.34 -8.68
N LEU A 35 -5.36 19.27 -9.43
CA LEU A 35 -5.34 17.91 -8.90
C LEU A 35 -4.04 17.64 -8.15
N LYS A 36 -4.16 17.04 -6.96
CA LYS A 36 -3.02 16.55 -6.19
C LYS A 36 -2.37 15.36 -6.89
N PRO A 37 -1.04 15.15 -6.71
CA PRO A 37 -0.39 13.96 -7.25
C PRO A 37 -1.00 12.69 -6.67
N PRO A 38 -1.19 11.62 -7.48
CA PRO A 38 -1.61 10.33 -6.96
C PRO A 38 -0.60 9.82 -5.92
N VAL A 39 -1.09 9.10 -4.90
CA VAL A 39 -0.24 8.55 -3.83
C VAL A 39 0.90 7.71 -4.41
N ALA A 40 0.62 6.89 -5.43
CA ALA A 40 1.63 6.06 -6.08
C ALA A 40 2.78 6.88 -6.67
N GLU A 41 2.52 8.08 -7.20
CA GLU A 41 3.58 8.99 -7.67
C GLU A 41 4.40 9.57 -6.52
N VAL A 42 3.73 9.95 -5.43
CA VAL A 42 4.40 10.53 -4.26
C VAL A 42 5.42 9.58 -3.65
N VAL A 43 5.14 8.28 -3.65
CA VAL A 43 5.98 7.24 -3.04
C VAL A 43 6.66 6.30 -4.04
N LYS A 44 6.65 6.64 -5.33
CA LYS A 44 7.14 5.76 -6.40
C LYS A 44 8.56 5.22 -6.16
N ASP A 45 9.47 6.05 -5.68
CA ASP A 45 10.84 5.66 -5.35
C ASP A 45 10.93 4.63 -4.20
N LEU A 46 9.87 4.51 -3.40
CA LEU A 46 9.76 3.54 -2.32
C LEU A 46 9.12 2.23 -2.79
N LEU A 47 8.46 2.24 -3.95
CA LEU A 47 7.76 1.09 -4.51
C LEU A 47 8.59 0.32 -5.52
N GLU A 48 9.40 1.02 -6.31
CA GLU A 48 10.21 0.37 -7.34
C GLU A 48 11.59 1.02 -7.51
N ARG A 49 12.52 0.18 -7.96
CA ARG A 49 13.88 0.58 -8.32
C ARG A 49 14.29 -0.17 -9.57
N ASN A 50 14.72 0.56 -10.61
CA ASN A 50 15.11 -0.03 -11.91
C ASN A 50 14.02 -0.94 -12.49
N GLY A 51 12.74 -0.53 -12.36
CA GLY A 51 11.60 -1.29 -12.85
C GLY A 51 11.21 -2.52 -12.04
N LYS A 52 11.90 -2.78 -10.91
CA LYS A 52 11.61 -3.92 -10.03
C LYS A 52 10.90 -3.47 -8.77
N PRO A 53 9.87 -4.19 -8.29
CA PRO A 53 9.23 -3.88 -7.03
C PRO A 53 10.20 -4.02 -5.86
N ILE A 54 10.23 -3.00 -5.00
CA ILE A 54 11.00 -3.00 -3.73
C ILE A 54 10.11 -2.71 -2.54
N GLY A 55 8.86 -2.33 -2.78
CA GLY A 55 7.87 -2.03 -1.77
C GLY A 55 6.47 -2.05 -2.38
N TYR A 56 5.47 -1.99 -1.54
CA TYR A 56 4.07 -1.91 -1.97
C TYR A 56 3.25 -1.13 -0.95
N ILE A 57 2.22 -0.43 -1.43
CA ILE A 57 1.29 0.27 -0.55
C ILE A 57 0.41 -0.78 0.12
N THR A 58 0.34 -0.74 1.45
CA THR A 58 -0.50 -1.59 2.28
C THR A 58 -1.27 -0.75 3.30
N GLY A 59 -1.87 -1.36 4.31
CA GLY A 59 -2.63 -0.65 5.32
C GLY A 59 -3.94 -0.06 4.79
N THR A 60 -4.48 0.91 5.49
CA THR A 60 -5.82 1.47 5.22
C THR A 60 -6.02 1.91 3.77
N ALA A 61 -5.02 2.57 3.17
CA ALA A 61 -5.12 3.04 1.78
C ALA A 61 -5.34 1.87 0.80
N ALA A 62 -4.61 0.78 0.96
CA ALA A 62 -4.75 -0.42 0.13
C ALA A 62 -6.05 -1.17 0.45
N PHE A 63 -6.41 -1.27 1.73
CA PHE A 63 -7.62 -1.99 2.17
C PHE A 63 -8.90 -1.29 1.71
N ALA A 64 -8.86 0.04 1.58
CA ALA A 64 -9.96 0.79 0.97
C ALA A 64 -10.16 0.41 -0.49
N GLN A 65 -9.08 0.23 -1.25
CA GLN A 65 -9.16 -0.22 -2.64
C GLN A 65 -9.66 -1.66 -2.77
N LEU A 66 -9.42 -2.49 -1.77
CA LEU A 66 -9.93 -3.86 -1.70
C LEU A 66 -11.40 -3.94 -1.22
N GLY A 67 -12.00 -2.81 -0.87
CA GLY A 67 -13.37 -2.76 -0.36
C GLY A 67 -13.52 -3.21 1.10
N LEU A 68 -12.42 -3.31 1.85
CA LEU A 68 -12.45 -3.73 3.26
C LEU A 68 -12.77 -2.59 4.23
N THR A 69 -12.61 -1.36 3.79
CA THR A 69 -12.95 -0.16 4.56
C THR A 69 -13.37 0.96 3.62
N THR A 70 -14.15 1.91 4.15
CA THR A 70 -14.53 3.12 3.43
C THR A 70 -13.66 4.32 3.81
N GLN A 71 -12.74 4.14 4.75
CA GLN A 71 -11.94 5.22 5.30
C GLN A 71 -10.89 5.72 4.30
N ILE A 72 -10.85 7.03 4.11
CA ILE A 72 -9.79 7.72 3.38
C ILE A 72 -8.74 8.18 4.39
N THR A 73 -7.46 8.01 4.07
CA THR A 73 -6.37 8.35 4.97
C THR A 73 -5.25 9.09 4.26
N SER A 74 -4.59 9.99 5.00
CA SER A 74 -3.32 10.60 4.59
C SER A 74 -2.10 9.85 5.15
N ALA A 75 -2.33 8.81 5.97
CA ALA A 75 -1.29 7.93 6.47
C ALA A 75 -1.10 6.78 5.49
N ILE A 76 0.10 6.67 4.91
CA ILE A 76 0.45 5.66 3.93
C ILE A 76 1.42 4.67 4.58
N THR A 77 1.09 3.40 4.52
CA THR A 77 1.97 2.32 4.98
C THR A 77 2.54 1.60 3.78
N ILE A 78 3.85 1.39 3.78
CA ILE A 78 4.56 0.70 2.70
C ILE A 78 5.20 -0.57 3.26
N GLY A 79 4.90 -1.71 2.65
CA GLY A 79 5.57 -2.97 2.93
C GLY A 79 6.95 -3.00 2.27
N THR A 80 7.99 -3.28 3.04
CA THR A 80 9.37 -3.38 2.57
C THR A 80 10.08 -4.53 3.26
N ASN A 81 11.14 -5.06 2.65
CA ASN A 81 11.87 -6.18 3.26
C ASN A 81 12.79 -5.75 4.42
N LYS A 82 13.11 -4.47 4.52
CA LYS A 82 13.95 -3.91 5.60
C LYS A 82 13.22 -2.79 6.31
N TYR A 83 13.46 -2.67 7.61
CA TYR A 83 12.92 -1.56 8.38
C TYR A 83 13.42 -0.21 7.83
N ARG A 84 12.51 0.73 7.77
CA ARG A 84 12.79 2.13 7.43
C ARG A 84 12.07 3.05 8.41
N ARG A 85 12.70 4.19 8.69
CA ARG A 85 12.08 5.19 9.57
C ARG A 85 10.90 5.86 8.88
N PRO A 86 9.83 6.17 9.61
CA PRO A 86 8.73 6.98 9.09
C PRO A 86 9.23 8.32 8.52
N MET A 87 8.55 8.82 7.51
CA MET A 87 8.87 10.08 6.86
C MET A 87 7.61 10.80 6.40
N LYS A 88 7.74 12.06 6.06
CA LYS A 88 6.67 12.82 5.42
C LYS A 88 6.96 13.04 3.94
N ARG A 89 5.92 12.95 3.14
CA ARG A 89 5.93 13.26 1.71
C ARG A 89 4.76 14.19 1.41
N GLY A 90 5.02 15.50 1.33
CA GLY A 90 3.97 16.49 1.23
C GLY A 90 3.05 16.42 2.45
N GLU A 91 1.76 16.24 2.22
CA GLU A 91 0.76 16.08 3.30
C GLU A 91 0.59 14.63 3.77
N TYR A 92 1.32 13.68 3.19
CA TYR A 92 1.24 12.27 3.58
C TYR A 92 2.26 11.92 4.65
N SER A 93 1.81 11.16 5.65
CA SER A 93 2.67 10.52 6.63
C SER A 93 2.95 9.09 6.16
N VAL A 94 4.21 8.79 5.89
CA VAL A 94 4.63 7.48 5.36
C VAL A 94 5.28 6.67 6.45
N SER A 95 4.75 5.48 6.71
CA SER A 95 5.33 4.50 7.62
C SER A 95 5.61 3.19 6.87
N PHE A 96 6.37 2.31 7.50
CA PHE A 96 6.84 1.08 6.87
C PHE A 96 6.48 -0.13 7.70
N LEU A 97 6.07 -1.19 7.01
CA LEU A 97 5.79 -2.50 7.56
C LEU A 97 6.83 -3.47 7.00
N VAL A 98 7.52 -4.19 7.88
CA VAL A 98 8.53 -5.17 7.43
C VAL A 98 7.82 -6.39 6.88
N GLN A 99 8.11 -6.71 5.61
CA GLN A 99 7.59 -7.88 4.92
C GLN A 99 8.69 -8.93 4.78
N PRO A 100 8.55 -10.12 5.41
CA PRO A 100 9.55 -11.17 5.33
C PRO A 100 9.59 -11.90 3.99
N ASN A 101 8.49 -11.85 3.23
CA ASN A 101 8.40 -12.49 1.92
C ASN A 101 9.01 -11.64 0.81
N ALA A 102 9.41 -12.28 -0.29
CA ALA A 102 9.84 -11.56 -1.49
C ALA A 102 8.72 -10.66 -2.02
N ILE A 103 9.07 -9.44 -2.36
CA ILE A 103 8.14 -8.46 -2.93
C ILE A 103 8.24 -8.55 -4.44
N THR A 104 7.25 -9.19 -5.06
CA THR A 104 7.13 -9.34 -6.51
C THR A 104 5.74 -8.90 -6.94
N ARG A 105 5.56 -8.62 -8.23
CA ARG A 105 4.25 -8.22 -8.76
C ARG A 105 3.19 -9.29 -8.53
N GLU A 106 3.58 -10.56 -8.62
CA GLU A 106 2.69 -11.70 -8.38
C GLU A 106 2.33 -11.86 -6.90
N ASN A 107 3.27 -11.59 -6.02
CA ASN A 107 3.06 -11.72 -4.57
C ASN A 107 2.25 -10.59 -3.97
N ILE A 108 2.40 -9.37 -4.46
CA ILE A 108 1.78 -8.18 -3.85
C ILE A 108 0.29 -8.34 -3.59
N PRO A 109 -0.56 -8.78 -4.53
CA PRO A 109 -1.98 -8.97 -4.24
C PRO A 109 -2.25 -9.94 -3.09
N LEU A 110 -1.45 -10.99 -2.97
CA LEU A 110 -1.56 -12.00 -1.91
C LEU A 110 -1.05 -11.47 -0.57
N LEU A 111 0.04 -10.69 -0.60
CA LEU A 111 0.57 -10.04 0.60
C LEU A 111 -0.44 -9.05 1.18
N LEU A 112 -1.20 -8.35 0.35
CA LEU A 112 -2.25 -7.45 0.81
C LEU A 112 -3.36 -8.19 1.55
N ILE A 113 -3.73 -9.38 1.11
CA ILE A 113 -4.71 -10.23 1.80
C ILE A 113 -4.18 -10.62 3.19
N LEU A 114 -2.93 -11.06 3.26
CA LEU A 114 -2.30 -11.45 4.53
C LEU A 114 -2.09 -10.24 5.46
N ASP A 115 -1.75 -9.09 4.92
CA ASP A 115 -1.62 -7.86 5.70
C ASP A 115 -2.97 -7.43 6.29
N ALA A 116 -4.08 -7.62 5.56
CA ALA A 116 -5.41 -7.34 6.07
C ALA A 116 -5.76 -8.25 7.26
N LEU A 117 -5.37 -9.51 7.22
CA LEU A 117 -5.53 -10.42 8.37
C LEU A 117 -4.61 -10.03 9.53
N LYS A 118 -3.38 -9.63 9.22
CA LYS A 118 -2.41 -9.16 10.24
C LYS A 118 -2.90 -7.92 10.97
N LEU A 119 -3.46 -6.96 10.24
CA LEU A 119 -3.90 -5.66 10.76
C LEU A 119 -5.40 -5.60 11.03
N LEU A 120 -6.04 -6.75 11.13
CA LEU A 120 -7.49 -6.93 11.21
C LEU A 120 -8.19 -5.98 12.19
N ARG A 121 -7.61 -5.80 13.39
CA ARG A 121 -8.19 -4.97 14.45
C ARG A 121 -7.86 -3.49 14.30
N GLU A 122 -6.97 -3.15 13.40
CA GLU A 122 -6.51 -1.78 13.17
C GLU A 122 -7.20 -1.13 11.97
N ILE A 123 -8.00 -1.89 11.21
CA ILE A 123 -8.70 -1.38 10.03
C ILE A 123 -9.88 -0.52 10.49
N PRO A 124 -9.88 0.79 10.20
CA PRO A 124 -10.94 1.68 10.66
C PRO A 124 -12.23 1.46 9.85
N ALA A 125 -13.35 1.89 10.43
CA ALA A 125 -14.68 1.89 9.79
C ALA A 125 -15.16 0.50 9.34
N THR A 126 -14.66 -0.56 9.98
CA THR A 126 -15.14 -1.94 9.77
C THR A 126 -14.95 -2.76 11.05
N SER A 127 -15.79 -3.76 11.25
CA SER A 127 -15.59 -4.71 12.34
C SER A 127 -14.62 -5.81 11.91
N PRO A 128 -13.94 -6.49 12.87
CA PRO A 128 -13.12 -7.66 12.54
C PRO A 128 -13.88 -8.73 11.76
N ASP A 129 -15.12 -9.02 12.13
CA ASP A 129 -15.95 -10.01 11.44
C ASP A 129 -16.28 -9.61 10.00
N ASP A 130 -16.60 -8.35 9.77
CA ASP A 130 -16.84 -7.83 8.42
C ASP A 130 -15.58 -7.87 7.56
N CYS A 131 -14.43 -7.56 8.16
CA CYS A 131 -13.15 -7.65 7.48
C CYS A 131 -12.83 -9.10 7.09
N VAL A 132 -13.02 -10.06 7.99
CA VAL A 132 -12.83 -11.49 7.71
C VAL A 132 -13.75 -11.94 6.57
N ARG A 133 -15.02 -11.53 6.57
CA ARG A 133 -15.93 -11.83 5.47
C ARG A 133 -15.46 -11.23 4.14
N GLY A 134 -14.97 -10.00 4.16
CA GLY A 134 -14.40 -9.35 2.97
C GLY A 134 -13.17 -10.06 2.44
N VAL A 135 -12.26 -10.45 3.33
CA VAL A 135 -11.06 -11.23 2.98
C VAL A 135 -11.46 -12.60 2.43
N ALA A 136 -12.45 -13.27 3.03
CA ALA A 136 -12.93 -14.56 2.54
C ALA A 136 -13.45 -14.47 1.09
N ARG A 137 -14.13 -13.38 0.73
CA ARG A 137 -14.56 -13.15 -0.66
C ARG A 137 -13.38 -12.97 -1.62
N LEU A 138 -12.34 -12.24 -1.20
CA LEU A 138 -11.12 -12.08 -2.00
C LEU A 138 -10.43 -13.42 -2.21
N ILE A 139 -10.33 -14.23 -1.18
CA ILE A 139 -9.72 -15.56 -1.24
C ILE A 139 -10.54 -16.50 -2.13
N ALA A 140 -11.87 -16.46 -2.03
CA ALA A 140 -12.76 -17.31 -2.84
C ALA A 140 -12.63 -17.02 -4.35
N ALA A 141 -12.18 -15.84 -4.73
CA ALA A 141 -11.96 -15.45 -6.13
C ALA A 141 -10.59 -15.85 -6.67
N LEU A 142 -9.68 -16.39 -5.84
CA LEU A 142 -8.34 -16.78 -6.26
C LEU A 142 -8.34 -18.12 -7.00
N SER A 143 -7.38 -18.29 -7.92
CA SER A 143 -7.09 -19.57 -8.54
C SER A 143 -6.48 -20.56 -7.53
N GLU A 144 -6.49 -21.85 -7.85
CA GLU A 144 -5.82 -22.86 -7.02
C GLU A 144 -4.34 -22.57 -6.83
N GLY A 145 -3.64 -22.17 -7.90
CA GLY A 145 -2.24 -21.80 -7.83
C GLY A 145 -1.98 -20.61 -6.91
N ASP A 146 -2.85 -19.61 -6.93
CA ASP A 146 -2.74 -18.46 -6.03
C ASP A 146 -3.08 -18.83 -4.59
N LEU A 147 -4.01 -19.76 -4.36
CA LEU A 147 -4.30 -20.27 -3.02
C LEU A 147 -3.11 -21.02 -2.42
N GLU A 148 -2.44 -21.87 -3.20
CA GLU A 148 -1.22 -22.55 -2.77
C GLU A 148 -0.12 -21.54 -2.42
N LYS A 149 0.07 -20.55 -3.27
CA LYS A 149 1.05 -19.49 -3.06
C LYS A 149 0.72 -18.64 -1.83
N LEU A 150 -0.55 -18.34 -1.61
CA LEU A 150 -1.02 -17.61 -0.43
C LEU A 150 -0.68 -18.38 0.84
N ALA A 151 -0.91 -19.70 0.87
CA ALA A 151 -0.56 -20.56 1.99
C ALA A 151 0.96 -20.56 2.26
N ASP A 152 1.77 -20.64 1.21
CA ASP A 152 3.23 -20.60 1.33
C ASP A 152 3.71 -19.26 1.90
N LEU A 153 3.18 -18.15 1.40
CA LEU A 153 3.52 -16.81 1.89
C LEU A 153 3.12 -16.62 3.36
N ALA A 154 2.00 -17.20 3.77
CA ALA A 154 1.48 -17.13 5.13
C ALA A 154 2.41 -17.80 6.16
N GLU A 155 3.25 -18.75 5.74
CA GLU A 155 4.22 -19.42 6.62
C GLU A 155 5.19 -18.43 7.29
N ASN A 156 5.47 -17.30 6.65
CA ASN A 156 6.35 -16.27 7.17
C ASN A 156 5.62 -15.17 7.96
N TYR A 157 4.30 -15.31 8.14
CA TYR A 157 3.51 -14.41 8.98
C TYR A 157 3.36 -14.98 10.39
N GLN A 158 2.83 -14.15 11.31
CA GLN A 158 2.57 -14.57 12.69
C GLN A 158 1.59 -15.74 12.77
N PRO A 159 1.67 -16.60 13.80
CA PRO A 159 0.77 -17.76 13.94
C PRO A 159 -0.70 -17.41 13.87
N TYR A 160 -1.13 -16.27 14.42
CA TYR A 160 -2.55 -15.91 14.38
C TYR A 160 -3.05 -15.62 12.94
N VAL A 161 -2.18 -15.10 12.06
CA VAL A 161 -2.53 -14.87 10.65
C VAL A 161 -2.75 -16.22 9.95
N ARG A 162 -1.87 -17.19 10.19
CA ARG A 162 -2.00 -18.55 9.64
C ARG A 162 -3.25 -19.23 10.15
N ALA A 163 -3.57 -19.07 11.43
CA ALA A 163 -4.79 -19.62 12.03
C ALA A 163 -6.05 -19.02 11.40
N LEU A 164 -6.09 -17.70 11.21
CA LEU A 164 -7.20 -17.02 10.55
C LEU A 164 -7.36 -17.48 9.10
N LEU A 165 -6.25 -17.58 8.36
CA LEU A 165 -6.28 -18.07 6.99
C LEU A 165 -6.81 -19.49 6.93
N GLY A 166 -6.33 -20.37 7.81
CA GLY A 166 -6.79 -21.76 7.89
C GLY A 166 -8.30 -21.86 8.15
N ALA A 167 -8.81 -21.06 9.08
CA ALA A 167 -10.24 -21.00 9.39
C ALA A 167 -11.07 -20.52 8.18
N ILE A 168 -10.58 -19.54 7.45
CA ILE A 168 -11.26 -19.05 6.23
C ILE A 168 -11.26 -20.13 5.16
N LEU A 169 -10.14 -20.78 4.90
CA LEU A 169 -10.04 -21.85 3.89
C LEU A 169 -10.96 -23.02 4.23
N ASP A 170 -11.03 -23.41 5.51
CA ASP A 170 -11.94 -24.48 5.97
C ASP A 170 -13.40 -24.11 5.74
N SER A 171 -13.77 -22.83 5.90
CA SER A 171 -15.14 -22.36 5.68
C SER A 171 -15.54 -22.31 4.21
N LEU A 172 -14.57 -22.28 3.30
CA LEU A 172 -14.79 -22.20 1.84
C LEU A 172 -14.77 -23.58 1.16
N GLY A 173 -14.29 -24.58 1.88
CA GLY A 173 -14.17 -25.96 1.41
C GLY A 173 -15.44 -26.79 1.47
#